data_902f86d8b64869d64574162858269d80
#
_entry.id   902f86d8b64869d64574162858269d80
#
_cell.length_a   1.000
_cell.length_b   1.000
_cell.length_c   1.000
_cell.angle_alpha   90.00
_cell.angle_beta   90.00
_cell.angle_gamma   90.00
#
_symmetry.space_group_name_H-M   'P 1'
#
loop_
_entity.id
_entity.type
_entity.pdbx_description
1 polymer ?
#
loop_
_entity_poly.entity_id
_entity_poly.type
_entity_poly.pdbx_seq_one_letter_code
_entity_poly.pdbx_strand_id
1 'polypeptide(L)'
;MDTNLAYAMAKIMKIRNVGDYSRYVGHTDRHPLVSVIDYAEVSPVRHSLNNYSVYGIFFHDEAEIDLAYGCGKYDYKKGTVICVAPGQIGGKEDNGEQVMLTGWALLFHPDLLHATHLEKAIKNYSFFDYRVNEALHMTDEEHDIFVLLMRQIRDELQKRPDELQNAIIVGYIELMLNFCQRFYNRQFITRKLENSDILMKFDSLLRDYYEEKTQLTLGIPTVQYCADKLCMSPNYFGDMIKKTTGDTASNYIRQY
;
A
#
# COMPACT_ATOMS: atom_id res chain seq x y z
N MET A 1 -35.24 25.45 -16.68
CA MET A 1 -34.48 25.61 -15.41
C MET A 1 -33.45 24.51 -15.39
N ASP A 2 -32.29 24.79 -15.99
CA ASP A 2 -31.18 23.83 -16.12
C ASP A 2 -30.39 23.89 -14.84
N THR A 3 -30.49 22.86 -14.03
CA THR A 3 -29.58 22.63 -12.89
C THR A 3 -28.35 21.98 -13.43
N ASN A 4 -27.32 22.78 -13.69
CA ASN A 4 -25.96 22.38 -13.96
C ASN A 4 -25.42 21.54 -12.80
N LEU A 5 -25.50 20.21 -12.92
CA LEU A 5 -24.66 19.29 -12.16
C LEU A 5 -23.28 19.27 -12.83
N ALA A 6 -22.50 20.30 -12.59
CA ALA A 6 -21.07 20.21 -12.79
C ALA A 6 -20.53 19.28 -11.70
N TYR A 7 -20.44 17.98 -11.98
CA TYR A 7 -19.55 17.08 -11.24
C TYR A 7 -18.15 17.68 -11.37
N ALA A 8 -17.68 18.34 -10.31
CA ALA A 8 -16.29 18.71 -10.20
C ALA A 8 -15.50 17.40 -10.24
N MET A 9 -14.88 17.10 -11.38
CA MET A 9 -13.92 16.01 -11.46
C MET A 9 -12.86 16.26 -10.39
N ALA A 10 -12.76 15.37 -9.42
CA ALA A 10 -11.73 15.43 -8.38
C ALA A 10 -10.37 15.63 -9.05
N LYS A 11 -9.69 16.72 -8.71
CA LYS A 11 -8.41 17.06 -9.33
C LYS A 11 -7.35 16.12 -8.80
N ILE A 12 -7.00 15.09 -9.58
CA ILE A 12 -5.94 14.16 -9.24
C ILE A 12 -4.59 14.87 -9.42
N MET A 13 -3.82 15.00 -8.34
CA MET A 13 -2.48 15.55 -8.36
C MET A 13 -1.50 14.50 -8.92
N LYS A 14 -0.58 14.93 -9.79
CA LYS A 14 0.44 14.05 -10.37
C LYS A 14 1.73 14.17 -9.57
N ILE A 15 2.13 13.08 -8.93
CA ILE A 15 3.40 12.93 -8.23
C ILE A 15 4.38 12.26 -9.17
N ARG A 16 5.08 13.05 -9.99
CA ARG A 16 6.02 12.55 -11.03
C ARG A 16 7.40 12.20 -10.47
N ASN A 17 7.79 12.89 -9.38
CA ASN A 17 9.04 12.73 -8.67
C ASN A 17 8.82 12.97 -7.18
N VAL A 18 9.81 12.68 -6.36
CA VAL A 18 9.70 12.85 -4.89
C VAL A 18 9.42 14.30 -4.51
N GLY A 19 10.01 15.27 -5.22
CA GLY A 19 9.82 16.71 -4.95
C GLY A 19 8.41 17.22 -5.21
N ASP A 20 7.59 16.54 -6.02
CA ASP A 20 6.18 16.92 -6.19
C ASP A 20 5.40 16.66 -4.90
N TYR A 21 5.65 15.54 -4.23
CA TYR A 21 5.02 15.22 -2.96
C TYR A 21 5.57 16.09 -1.82
N SER A 22 6.90 16.30 -1.79
CA SER A 22 7.54 17.12 -0.77
C SER A 22 7.02 18.57 -0.80
N ARG A 23 6.84 19.15 -1.99
CA ARG A 23 6.20 20.47 -2.11
C ARG A 23 4.77 20.50 -1.60
N TYR A 24 4.00 19.43 -1.85
CA TYR A 24 2.64 19.33 -1.38
C TYR A 24 2.55 19.34 0.15
N VAL A 25 3.46 18.66 0.85
CA VAL A 25 3.48 18.63 2.32
C VAL A 25 4.36 19.71 2.95
N GLY A 26 5.01 20.56 2.14
CA GLY A 26 5.88 21.64 2.64
C GLY A 26 7.25 21.19 3.13
N HIS A 27 7.73 20.03 2.63
CA HIS A 27 9.06 19.49 2.93
C HIS A 27 10.09 19.91 1.87
N THR A 28 11.37 19.97 2.25
CA THR A 28 12.49 20.25 1.33
C THR A 28 13.40 19.03 1.21
N ASP A 29 13.47 18.49 0.00
CA ASP A 29 14.30 17.33 -0.30
C ASP A 29 15.79 17.67 -0.34
N ARG A 30 16.60 16.68 0.04
CA ARG A 30 18.07 16.73 -0.07
C ARG A 30 18.62 15.83 -1.17
N HIS A 31 17.78 14.96 -1.73
CA HIS A 31 18.15 14.03 -2.78
C HIS A 31 17.09 14.02 -3.90
N PRO A 32 17.48 13.99 -5.19
CA PRO A 32 16.51 14.09 -6.28
C PRO A 32 15.61 12.86 -6.46
N LEU A 33 16.05 11.68 -5.99
CA LEU A 33 15.39 10.40 -6.24
C LEU A 33 14.78 9.76 -4.99
N VAL A 34 15.04 10.29 -3.79
CA VAL A 34 14.49 9.76 -2.55
C VAL A 34 14.19 10.88 -1.55
N SER A 35 13.07 10.75 -0.85
CA SER A 35 12.63 11.67 0.20
C SER A 35 12.14 10.88 1.41
N VAL A 36 12.56 11.29 2.60
CA VAL A 36 12.04 10.80 3.88
C VAL A 36 11.46 11.99 4.64
N ILE A 37 10.19 11.91 4.94
CA ILE A 37 9.43 12.99 5.55
C ILE A 37 8.93 12.52 6.91
N ASP A 38 9.27 13.27 7.94
CA ASP A 38 8.62 13.18 9.26
C ASP A 38 7.45 14.15 9.27
N TYR A 39 6.24 13.64 9.39
CA TYR A 39 5.05 14.47 9.37
C TYR A 39 4.94 15.39 10.58
N ALA A 40 5.66 15.13 11.67
CA ALA A 40 5.75 16.06 12.78
C ALA A 40 6.47 17.39 12.42
N GLU A 41 7.24 17.41 11.32
CA GLU A 41 8.00 18.58 10.86
C GLU A 41 7.28 19.36 9.75
N VAL A 42 6.07 18.96 9.33
CA VAL A 42 5.33 19.59 8.24
C VAL A 42 4.06 20.30 8.75
N SER A 43 3.58 21.25 7.93
CA SER A 43 2.34 21.98 8.23
C SER A 43 1.10 21.17 7.83
N PRO A 44 -0.08 21.49 8.37
CA PRO A 44 -1.33 20.88 7.92
C PRO A 44 -1.52 21.01 6.41
N VAL A 45 -1.97 19.94 5.77
CA VAL A 45 -2.24 19.90 4.33
C VAL A 45 -3.71 19.65 4.05
N ARG A 46 -4.16 19.98 2.85
CA ARG A 46 -5.50 19.55 2.37
C ARG A 46 -5.39 18.14 1.81
N HIS A 47 -6.45 17.36 1.92
CA HIS A 47 -6.50 16.06 1.27
C HIS A 47 -6.28 16.18 -0.25
N SER A 48 -5.70 15.17 -0.86
CA SER A 48 -5.49 15.09 -2.30
C SER A 48 -5.51 13.63 -2.76
N LEU A 49 -6.17 13.40 -3.90
CA LEU A 49 -5.95 12.18 -4.68
C LEU A 49 -4.67 12.35 -5.50
N ASN A 50 -3.77 11.43 -5.37
CA ASN A 50 -2.44 11.48 -5.98
C ASN A 50 -2.24 10.31 -6.93
N ASN A 51 -1.82 10.60 -8.17
CA ASN A 51 -1.33 9.59 -9.11
C ASN A 51 0.19 9.56 -9.01
N TYR A 52 0.73 8.45 -8.52
CA TYR A 52 2.15 8.30 -8.22
C TYR A 52 2.91 7.73 -9.42
N SER A 53 4.03 8.38 -9.80
CA SER A 53 5.06 7.83 -10.68
C SER A 53 6.29 7.34 -9.89
N VAL A 54 6.21 7.36 -8.57
CA VAL A 54 7.23 6.95 -7.61
C VAL A 54 6.68 5.86 -6.70
N TYR A 55 7.57 5.09 -6.07
CA TYR A 55 7.20 4.24 -4.93
C TYR A 55 7.00 5.10 -3.70
N GLY A 56 6.03 4.75 -2.88
CA GLY A 56 5.76 5.40 -1.60
C GLY A 56 5.46 4.38 -0.52
N ILE A 57 6.02 4.61 0.67
CA ILE A 57 5.72 3.86 1.89
C ILE A 57 5.29 4.89 2.92
N PHE A 58 4.01 4.86 3.26
CA PHE A 58 3.37 5.81 4.17
C PHE A 58 3.05 5.12 5.47
N PHE A 59 3.62 5.63 6.54
CA PHE A 59 3.41 5.15 7.89
C PHE A 59 2.60 6.17 8.68
N HIS A 60 1.49 5.75 9.26
CA HIS A 60 0.59 6.58 10.06
C HIS A 60 0.62 6.14 11.53
N ASP A 61 0.97 7.08 12.42
CA ASP A 61 1.07 6.83 13.87
C ASP A 61 -0.27 6.83 14.58
N GLU A 62 -1.25 7.55 14.06
CA GLU A 62 -2.57 7.71 14.67
C GLU A 62 -3.70 7.24 13.75
N ALA A 63 -4.75 6.70 14.38
CA ALA A 63 -5.89 6.08 13.71
C ALA A 63 -7.01 7.11 13.46
N GLU A 64 -6.74 8.23 12.82
CA GLU A 64 -7.76 9.27 12.57
C GLU A 64 -8.18 9.41 11.12
N ILE A 65 -8.21 8.38 10.33
CA ILE A 65 -8.72 8.55 8.98
C ILE A 65 -9.82 7.54 8.72
N ASP A 66 -11.06 8.02 8.78
CA ASP A 66 -12.25 7.34 8.27
C ASP A 66 -12.15 7.32 6.73
N LEU A 67 -11.28 6.48 6.20
CA LEU A 67 -11.11 6.26 4.77
C LEU A 67 -12.09 5.19 4.33
N ALA A 68 -13.25 5.59 3.86
CA ALA A 68 -14.14 4.70 3.15
C ALA A 68 -13.61 4.48 1.71
N TYR A 69 -13.17 3.27 1.39
CA TYR A 69 -12.82 2.88 0.03
C TYR A 69 -13.47 1.52 -0.29
N GLY A 70 -14.37 1.48 -1.24
CA GLY A 70 -15.07 0.26 -1.64
C GLY A 70 -16.04 -0.28 -0.58
N CYS A 71 -16.25 -1.60 -0.54
CA CYS A 71 -17.27 -2.27 0.27
C CYS A 71 -16.91 -2.48 1.75
N GLY A 72 -15.80 -1.97 2.25
CA GLY A 72 -15.30 -2.21 3.61
C GLY A 72 -15.00 -0.94 4.39
N LYS A 73 -15.23 -1.00 5.72
CA LYS A 73 -14.72 0.01 6.65
C LYS A 73 -13.24 -0.26 6.91
N TYR A 74 -12.44 0.81 6.91
CA TYR A 74 -11.04 0.74 7.31
C TYR A 74 -10.92 0.45 8.80
N ASP A 75 -10.04 -0.48 9.16
CA ASP A 75 -9.55 -0.65 10.52
C ASP A 75 -8.14 -0.01 10.60
N TYR A 76 -8.11 1.33 10.61
CA TYR A 76 -6.87 2.05 10.90
C TYR A 76 -6.62 1.99 12.39
N LYS A 77 -5.61 1.25 12.78
CA LYS A 77 -5.04 1.29 14.13
C LYS A 77 -3.73 2.06 14.10
N LYS A 78 -3.28 2.53 15.25
CA LYS A 78 -1.94 3.06 15.43
C LYS A 78 -0.91 2.13 14.77
N GLY A 79 0.02 2.68 14.02
CA GLY A 79 1.05 1.89 13.36
C GLY A 79 0.62 1.28 12.02
N THR A 80 -0.13 1.98 11.18
CA THR A 80 -0.55 1.49 9.86
C THR A 80 0.42 1.90 8.77
N VAL A 81 0.83 0.93 7.92
CA VAL A 81 1.66 1.16 6.73
C VAL A 81 0.87 0.90 5.46
N ILE A 82 0.97 1.84 4.52
CA ILE A 82 0.44 1.76 3.17
C ILE A 82 1.58 1.88 2.18
N CYS A 83 1.64 0.96 1.22
CA CYS A 83 2.62 1.00 0.14
C CYS A 83 1.92 1.33 -1.18
N VAL A 84 2.54 2.18 -1.98
CA VAL A 84 2.08 2.51 -3.34
C VAL A 84 3.21 2.31 -4.35
N ALA A 85 2.85 1.83 -5.54
CA ALA A 85 3.76 1.68 -6.67
C ALA A 85 3.49 2.74 -7.75
N PRO A 86 4.45 2.96 -8.67
CA PRO A 86 4.23 3.80 -9.85
C PRO A 86 2.99 3.36 -10.65
N GLY A 87 2.16 4.33 -11.04
CA GLY A 87 0.90 4.12 -11.76
C GLY A 87 -0.34 4.02 -10.87
N GLN A 88 -0.19 3.90 -9.57
CA GLN A 88 -1.32 3.81 -8.65
C GLN A 88 -1.84 5.20 -8.25
N ILE A 89 -3.14 5.22 -7.93
CA ILE A 89 -3.81 6.39 -7.35
C ILE A 89 -4.06 6.08 -5.87
N GLY A 90 -3.64 6.99 -5.00
CA GLY A 90 -3.86 6.89 -3.56
C GLY A 90 -4.14 8.26 -2.95
N GLY A 91 -4.59 8.26 -1.69
CA GLY A 91 -4.98 9.46 -0.97
C GLY A 91 -6.49 9.58 -0.82
N LYS A 92 -6.97 10.77 -0.48
CA LYS A 92 -8.39 11.07 -0.24
C LYS A 92 -8.80 12.31 -1.03
N GLU A 93 -10.02 12.35 -1.50
CA GLU A 93 -10.58 13.55 -2.13
C GLU A 93 -10.54 14.75 -1.18
N ASP A 94 -10.22 15.91 -1.74
CA ASP A 94 -10.19 17.17 -0.98
C ASP A 94 -11.61 17.57 -0.57
N ASN A 95 -11.88 17.54 0.72
CA ASN A 95 -13.14 17.98 1.32
C ASN A 95 -13.09 19.45 1.77
N GLY A 96 -12.00 20.16 1.52
CA GLY A 96 -11.80 21.56 1.92
C GLY A 96 -11.16 21.73 3.30
N GLU A 97 -11.02 20.66 4.08
CA GLU A 97 -10.43 20.72 5.43
C GLU A 97 -8.92 20.48 5.38
N GLN A 98 -8.21 21.11 6.30
CA GLN A 98 -6.80 20.82 6.55
C GLN A 98 -6.67 19.69 7.56
N VAL A 99 -5.71 18.81 7.34
CA VAL A 99 -5.40 17.67 8.21
C VAL A 99 -3.93 17.72 8.62
N MET A 100 -3.68 17.44 9.89
CA MET A 100 -2.34 17.13 10.39
C MET A 100 -2.04 15.69 10.05
N LEU A 101 -1.01 15.46 9.25
CA LEU A 101 -0.49 14.12 9.02
C LEU A 101 0.38 13.72 10.21
N THR A 102 0.38 12.43 10.56
CA THR A 102 1.22 11.86 11.62
C THR A 102 2.04 10.68 11.09
N GLY A 103 3.20 10.44 11.67
CA GLY A 103 4.08 9.37 11.25
C GLY A 103 5.10 9.79 10.19
N TRP A 104 5.36 8.92 9.21
CA TRP A 104 6.47 9.07 8.27
C TRP A 104 6.06 8.74 6.84
N ALA A 105 6.73 9.36 5.85
CA ALA A 105 6.67 8.93 4.45
C ALA A 105 8.08 8.72 3.89
N LEU A 106 8.25 7.62 3.18
CA LEU A 106 9.40 7.37 2.32
C LEU A 106 8.89 7.31 0.89
N LEU A 107 9.42 8.19 0.03
CA LEU A 107 9.17 8.15 -1.40
C LEU A 107 10.49 7.94 -2.13
N PHE A 108 10.50 7.13 -3.17
CA PHE A 108 11.67 6.94 -4.00
C PHE A 108 11.30 6.71 -5.47
N HIS A 109 12.07 7.33 -6.36
CA HIS A 109 11.88 7.20 -7.80
C HIS A 109 12.44 5.85 -8.27
N PRO A 110 11.83 5.17 -9.28
CA PRO A 110 12.37 3.94 -9.84
C PRO A 110 13.84 4.04 -10.29
N ASP A 111 14.29 5.19 -10.77
CA ASP A 111 15.67 5.41 -11.21
C ASP A 111 16.71 5.24 -10.07
N LEU A 112 16.30 5.40 -8.79
CA LEU A 112 17.17 5.10 -7.65
C LEU A 112 17.61 3.64 -7.64
N LEU A 113 16.75 2.75 -8.13
CA LEU A 113 16.97 1.31 -8.14
C LEU A 113 17.78 0.83 -9.35
N HIS A 114 18.03 1.71 -10.33
CA HIS A 114 18.71 1.34 -11.57
C HIS A 114 20.08 0.72 -11.32
N ALA A 115 20.35 -0.40 -11.99
CA ALA A 115 21.57 -1.22 -11.86
C ALA A 115 21.79 -1.83 -10.46
N THR A 116 20.76 -1.84 -9.57
CA THR A 116 20.79 -2.53 -8.28
C THR A 116 20.05 -3.87 -8.35
N HIS A 117 20.30 -4.74 -7.36
CA HIS A 117 19.53 -5.98 -7.21
C HIS A 117 18.02 -5.70 -7.04
N LEU A 118 17.67 -4.63 -6.31
CA LEU A 118 16.29 -4.27 -5.99
C LEU A 118 15.48 -3.84 -7.22
N GLU A 119 16.09 -3.37 -8.31
CA GLU A 119 15.42 -3.02 -9.56
C GLU A 119 14.51 -4.16 -10.08
N LYS A 120 14.98 -5.40 -9.98
CA LYS A 120 14.22 -6.60 -10.38
C LYS A 120 13.41 -7.17 -9.22
N ALA A 121 14.00 -7.18 -8.02
CA ALA A 121 13.41 -7.81 -6.84
C ALA A 121 12.16 -7.08 -6.32
N ILE A 122 12.04 -5.76 -6.56
CA ILE A 122 10.92 -4.95 -6.04
C ILE A 122 9.55 -5.47 -6.53
N LYS A 123 9.48 -6.09 -7.70
CA LYS A 123 8.26 -6.68 -8.26
C LYS A 123 7.78 -7.93 -7.49
N ASN A 124 8.62 -8.50 -6.63
CA ASN A 124 8.27 -9.66 -5.81
C ASN A 124 7.57 -9.27 -4.51
N TYR A 125 7.54 -7.99 -4.17
CA TYR A 125 6.83 -7.49 -3.01
C TYR A 125 5.36 -7.21 -3.38
N SER A 126 4.51 -8.23 -3.25
CA SER A 126 3.09 -8.23 -3.64
C SER A 126 2.26 -7.13 -2.97
N PHE A 127 2.70 -6.66 -1.79
CA PHE A 127 1.97 -5.65 -1.01
C PHE A 127 1.96 -4.25 -1.67
N PHE A 128 2.76 -4.01 -2.69
CA PHE A 128 2.61 -2.81 -3.51
C PHE A 128 1.34 -2.82 -4.38
N ASP A 129 0.76 -3.99 -4.60
CA ASP A 129 -0.49 -4.15 -5.35
C ASP A 129 -1.71 -4.35 -4.43
N TYR A 130 -1.53 -4.24 -3.11
CA TYR A 130 -2.64 -4.34 -2.15
C TYR A 130 -3.48 -3.06 -2.17
N ARG A 131 -4.76 -3.22 -1.85
CA ARG A 131 -5.64 -2.06 -1.67
C ARG A 131 -5.35 -1.36 -0.33
N VAL A 132 -5.72 -0.11 -0.23
CA VAL A 132 -5.50 0.69 0.99
C VAL A 132 -6.19 0.10 2.22
N ASN A 133 -7.32 -0.62 2.06
CA ASN A 133 -7.98 -1.36 3.14
C ASN A 133 -7.28 -2.69 3.51
N GLU A 134 -6.23 -3.05 2.84
CA GLU A 134 -5.39 -4.22 3.10
C GLU A 134 -4.05 -3.79 3.71
N ALA A 135 -4.07 -2.66 4.41
CA ALA A 135 -2.89 -2.06 5.00
C ALA A 135 -2.23 -2.96 6.06
N LEU A 136 -0.93 -2.79 6.22
CA LEU A 136 -0.18 -3.45 7.27
C LEU A 136 -0.42 -2.75 8.61
N HIS A 137 -0.78 -3.53 9.64
CA HIS A 137 -0.84 -3.07 11.02
C HIS A 137 0.36 -3.61 11.79
N MET A 138 1.16 -2.71 12.34
CA MET A 138 2.37 -3.06 13.09
C MET A 138 2.10 -3.23 14.58
N THR A 139 2.89 -4.09 15.22
CA THR A 139 3.03 -4.10 16.68
C THR A 139 3.96 -2.96 17.11
N ASP A 140 4.02 -2.68 18.43
CA ASP A 140 4.92 -1.63 18.95
C ASP A 140 6.40 -1.94 18.63
N GLU A 141 6.81 -3.21 18.69
CA GLU A 141 8.17 -3.63 18.33
C GLU A 141 8.47 -3.43 16.83
N GLU A 142 7.50 -3.76 15.97
CA GLU A 142 7.60 -3.57 14.51
C GLU A 142 7.64 -2.08 14.15
N HIS A 143 6.86 -1.26 14.86
CA HIS A 143 6.89 0.19 14.76
C HIS A 143 8.29 0.76 15.03
N ASP A 144 8.93 0.34 16.13
CA ASP A 144 10.25 0.84 16.50
C ASP A 144 11.32 0.52 15.45
N ILE A 145 11.27 -0.71 14.91
CA ILE A 145 12.15 -1.12 13.80
C ILE A 145 11.91 -0.25 12.58
N PHE A 146 10.65 0.00 12.23
CA PHE A 146 10.28 0.76 11.05
C PHE A 146 10.74 2.22 11.15
N VAL A 147 10.47 2.88 12.27
CA VAL A 147 10.91 4.26 12.53
C VAL A 147 12.44 4.36 12.57
N LEU A 148 13.13 3.37 13.14
CA LEU A 148 14.60 3.32 13.12
C LEU A 148 15.12 3.33 11.67
N LEU A 149 14.56 2.51 10.77
CA LEU A 149 14.99 2.46 9.38
C LEU A 149 14.68 3.77 8.64
N MET A 150 13.52 4.39 8.88
CA MET A 150 13.20 5.71 8.33
C MET A 150 14.24 6.76 8.74
N ARG A 151 14.63 6.77 10.02
CA ARG A 151 15.66 7.67 10.54
C ARG A 151 17.03 7.38 9.92
N GLN A 152 17.42 6.12 9.76
CA GLN A 152 18.71 5.77 9.13
C GLN A 152 18.79 6.27 7.68
N ILE A 153 17.73 6.13 6.90
CA ILE A 153 17.69 6.66 5.53
C ILE A 153 17.77 8.20 5.58
N ARG A 154 16.99 8.85 6.45
CA ARG A 154 17.01 10.30 6.60
C ARG A 154 18.40 10.83 7.00
N ASP A 155 19.04 10.17 7.95
CA ASP A 155 20.38 10.57 8.41
C ASP A 155 21.43 10.38 7.30
N GLU A 156 21.31 9.31 6.49
CA GLU A 156 22.16 9.10 5.32
C GLU A 156 22.02 10.23 4.28
N LEU A 157 20.77 10.68 4.04
CA LEU A 157 20.50 11.80 3.14
C LEU A 157 21.05 13.15 3.63
N GLN A 158 21.37 13.28 4.92
CA GLN A 158 21.96 14.50 5.48
C GLN A 158 23.47 14.53 5.35
N LYS A 159 24.11 13.39 5.07
CA LYS A 159 25.57 13.32 4.89
C LYS A 159 25.99 13.96 3.56
N ARG A 160 27.28 14.25 3.46
CA ARG A 160 27.87 14.67 2.18
C ARG A 160 27.77 13.48 1.19
N PRO A 161 27.21 13.68 -0.01
CA PRO A 161 27.12 12.63 -1.01
C PRO A 161 28.49 12.03 -1.36
N ASP A 162 28.54 10.69 -1.45
CA ASP A 162 29.68 9.92 -1.92
C ASP A 162 29.22 8.77 -2.84
N GLU A 163 30.17 7.99 -3.33
CA GLU A 163 29.91 6.89 -4.29
C GLU A 163 29.07 5.74 -3.69
N LEU A 164 29.01 5.61 -2.37
CA LEU A 164 28.31 4.52 -1.66
C LEU A 164 26.94 4.94 -1.16
N GLN A 165 26.61 6.23 -1.12
CA GLN A 165 25.38 6.74 -0.53
C GLN A 165 24.15 6.08 -1.14
N ASN A 166 24.05 5.99 -2.48
CA ASN A 166 22.90 5.35 -3.14
C ASN A 166 22.80 3.86 -2.78
N ALA A 167 23.93 3.15 -2.72
CA ALA A 167 23.93 1.74 -2.36
C ALA A 167 23.47 1.51 -0.90
N ILE A 168 23.89 2.38 0.02
CA ILE A 168 23.47 2.34 1.42
C ILE A 168 21.96 2.62 1.54
N ILE A 169 21.45 3.65 0.87
CA ILE A 169 20.03 4.00 0.88
C ILE A 169 19.20 2.84 0.31
N VAL A 170 19.58 2.29 -0.84
CA VAL A 170 18.88 1.14 -1.44
C VAL A 170 18.91 -0.08 -0.51
N GLY A 171 20.03 -0.33 0.18
CA GLY A 171 20.14 -1.39 1.18
C GLY A 171 19.17 -1.22 2.35
N TYR A 172 18.99 -0.01 2.86
CA TYR A 172 17.99 0.28 3.90
C TYR A 172 16.55 0.13 3.37
N ILE A 173 16.28 0.57 2.14
CA ILE A 173 14.97 0.40 1.50
C ILE A 173 14.66 -1.11 1.36
N GLU A 174 15.59 -1.90 0.84
CA GLU A 174 15.41 -3.35 0.70
C GLU A 174 15.17 -4.03 2.05
N LEU A 175 15.93 -3.65 3.09
CA LEU A 175 15.72 -4.15 4.44
C LEU A 175 14.32 -3.79 4.97
N MET A 176 13.86 -2.57 4.75
CA MET A 176 12.51 -2.12 5.12
C MET A 176 11.42 -2.93 4.40
N LEU A 177 11.56 -3.17 3.09
CA LEU A 177 10.63 -3.98 2.32
C LEU A 177 10.57 -5.42 2.82
N ASN A 178 11.72 -6.01 3.18
CA ASN A 178 11.80 -7.33 3.78
C ASN A 178 11.10 -7.40 5.15
N PHE A 179 11.20 -6.34 5.97
CA PHE A 179 10.44 -6.25 7.22
C PHE A 179 8.93 -6.12 6.96
N CYS A 180 8.50 -5.29 6.01
CA CYS A 180 7.10 -5.21 5.62
C CYS A 180 6.55 -6.58 5.21
N GLN A 181 7.29 -7.34 4.39
CA GLN A 181 6.91 -8.69 3.99
C GLN A 181 6.79 -9.65 5.18
N ARG A 182 7.72 -9.57 6.14
CA ARG A 182 7.66 -10.35 7.39
C ARG A 182 6.44 -9.99 8.21
N PHE A 183 6.13 -8.71 8.35
CA PHE A 183 5.01 -8.21 9.14
C PHE A 183 3.66 -8.56 8.51
N TYR A 184 3.52 -8.48 7.18
CA TYR A 184 2.35 -9.01 6.47
C TYR A 184 2.19 -10.53 6.68
N ASN A 185 3.27 -11.29 6.61
CA ASN A 185 3.22 -12.72 6.88
C ASN A 185 2.72 -13.02 8.31
N ARG A 186 3.19 -12.28 9.31
CA ARG A 186 2.68 -12.36 10.68
C ARG A 186 1.20 -11.97 10.74
N GLN A 187 0.80 -10.87 10.08
CA GLN A 187 -0.60 -10.40 10.06
C GLN A 187 -1.54 -11.46 9.49
N PHE A 188 -1.20 -12.12 8.40
CA PHE A 188 -2.01 -13.24 7.86
C PHE A 188 -2.15 -14.40 8.84
N ILE A 189 -1.10 -14.71 9.61
CA ILE A 189 -1.14 -15.79 10.62
C ILE A 189 -2.00 -15.39 11.83
N THR A 190 -1.90 -14.15 12.29
CA THR A 190 -2.59 -13.70 13.51
C THR A 190 -4.08 -13.42 13.30
N ARG A 191 -4.51 -13.09 12.08
CA ARG A 191 -5.92 -12.85 11.72
C ARG A 191 -6.69 -14.13 11.36
N LYS A 192 -6.45 -15.22 12.06
CA LYS A 192 -7.04 -16.53 11.77
C LYS A 192 -8.57 -16.52 11.69
N LEU A 193 -9.26 -15.84 12.59
CA LEU A 193 -10.73 -15.78 12.60
C LEU A 193 -11.26 -15.02 11.38
N GLU A 194 -10.72 -13.85 11.09
CA GLU A 194 -11.09 -13.05 9.93
C GLU A 194 -10.81 -13.80 8.61
N ASN A 195 -9.65 -14.47 8.53
CA ASN A 195 -9.29 -15.28 7.36
C ASN A 195 -10.20 -16.51 7.21
N SER A 196 -10.64 -17.13 8.30
CA SER A 196 -11.61 -18.21 8.27
C SER A 196 -12.96 -17.75 7.73
N ASP A 197 -13.44 -16.58 8.14
CA ASP A 197 -14.68 -15.98 7.63
C ASP A 197 -14.59 -15.68 6.14
N ILE A 198 -13.44 -15.18 5.68
CA ILE A 198 -13.20 -14.96 4.25
C ILE A 198 -13.16 -16.27 3.49
N LEU A 199 -12.52 -17.31 4.03
CA LEU A 199 -12.48 -18.63 3.41
C LEU A 199 -13.89 -19.24 3.29
N MET A 200 -14.72 -19.13 4.33
CA MET A 200 -16.12 -19.57 4.26
C MET A 200 -16.93 -18.82 3.20
N LYS A 201 -16.73 -17.50 3.08
CA LYS A 201 -17.37 -16.71 2.02
C LYS A 201 -16.87 -17.11 0.63
N PHE A 202 -15.60 -17.44 0.51
CA PHE A 202 -15.00 -17.91 -0.73
C PHE A 202 -15.59 -19.27 -1.15
N ASP A 203 -15.71 -20.22 -0.22
CA ASP A 203 -16.35 -21.51 -0.46
C ASP A 203 -17.83 -21.34 -0.88
N SER A 204 -18.57 -20.44 -0.22
CA SER A 204 -19.95 -20.13 -0.61
C SER A 204 -20.00 -19.53 -2.02
N LEU A 205 -19.12 -18.58 -2.34
CA LEU A 205 -19.03 -18.00 -3.67
C LEU A 205 -18.78 -19.04 -4.76
N LEU A 206 -17.85 -19.97 -4.53
CA LEU A 206 -17.57 -21.05 -5.49
C LEU A 206 -18.76 -21.99 -5.63
N ARG A 207 -19.40 -22.38 -4.51
CA ARG A 207 -20.61 -23.21 -4.54
C ARG A 207 -21.71 -22.58 -5.37
N ASP A 208 -22.07 -21.32 -5.07
CA ASP A 208 -23.11 -20.59 -5.78
C ASP A 208 -22.79 -20.48 -7.28
N TYR A 209 -21.52 -20.22 -7.63
CA TYR A 209 -21.06 -20.11 -9.02
C TYR A 209 -21.29 -21.38 -9.82
N TYR A 210 -21.06 -22.56 -9.21
CA TYR A 210 -21.25 -23.86 -9.85
C TYR A 210 -22.71 -24.34 -9.81
N GLU A 211 -23.46 -24.05 -8.74
CA GLU A 211 -24.88 -24.38 -8.63
C GLU A 211 -25.71 -23.59 -9.65
N GLU A 212 -25.39 -22.31 -9.86
CA GLU A 212 -26.00 -21.46 -10.88
C GLU A 212 -25.56 -21.80 -12.31
N LYS A 213 -24.65 -22.75 -12.48
CA LYS A 213 -24.07 -23.17 -13.76
C LYS A 213 -23.38 -22.04 -14.52
N THR A 214 -22.89 -21.04 -13.81
CA THR A 214 -22.20 -19.87 -14.36
C THR A 214 -20.95 -20.27 -15.14
N GLN A 215 -20.29 -21.36 -14.75
CA GLN A 215 -19.12 -21.92 -15.45
C GLN A 215 -19.41 -22.36 -16.90
N LEU A 216 -20.68 -22.61 -17.25
CA LEU A 216 -21.04 -22.97 -18.63
C LEU A 216 -20.99 -21.77 -19.59
N THR A 217 -21.07 -20.56 -19.06
CA THR A 217 -21.04 -19.30 -19.84
C THR A 217 -19.75 -18.53 -19.68
N LEU A 218 -19.19 -18.47 -18.47
CA LEU A 218 -18.01 -17.68 -18.12
C LEU A 218 -16.73 -18.53 -17.88
N GLY A 219 -16.84 -19.87 -17.93
CA GLY A 219 -15.72 -20.77 -17.63
C GLY A 219 -15.40 -20.85 -16.15
N ILE A 220 -14.23 -21.38 -15.82
CA ILE A 220 -13.75 -21.49 -14.43
C ILE A 220 -13.54 -20.08 -13.85
N PRO A 221 -14.02 -19.80 -12.62
CA PRO A 221 -13.85 -18.49 -12.02
C PRO A 221 -12.36 -18.16 -11.84
N THR A 222 -11.99 -16.92 -12.15
CA THR A 222 -10.61 -16.46 -11.98
C THR A 222 -10.36 -15.96 -10.55
N VAL A 223 -9.08 -15.92 -10.13
CA VAL A 223 -8.69 -15.32 -8.85
C VAL A 223 -9.16 -13.86 -8.77
N GLN A 224 -9.05 -13.12 -9.88
CA GLN A 224 -9.54 -11.75 -9.99
C GLN A 224 -11.05 -11.67 -9.71
N TYR A 225 -11.85 -12.51 -10.36
CA TYR A 225 -13.31 -12.55 -10.14
C TYR A 225 -13.66 -12.81 -8.68
N CYS A 226 -13.01 -13.81 -8.05
CA CYS A 226 -13.27 -14.14 -6.66
C CYS A 226 -12.86 -13.02 -5.70
N ALA A 227 -11.68 -12.44 -5.92
CA ALA A 227 -11.19 -11.32 -5.13
C ALA A 227 -12.11 -10.10 -5.22
N ASP A 228 -12.56 -9.73 -6.42
CA ASP A 228 -13.49 -8.62 -6.61
C ASP A 228 -14.84 -8.84 -5.92
N LYS A 229 -15.37 -10.06 -5.97
CA LYS A 229 -16.59 -10.42 -5.24
C LYS A 229 -16.44 -10.35 -3.72
N LEU A 230 -15.23 -10.59 -3.22
CA LEU A 230 -14.89 -10.49 -1.79
C LEU A 230 -14.35 -9.09 -1.41
N CYS A 231 -14.37 -8.12 -2.36
CA CYS A 231 -13.89 -6.75 -2.16
C CYS A 231 -12.40 -6.67 -1.79
N MET A 232 -11.57 -7.59 -2.32
CA MET A 232 -10.14 -7.68 -2.09
C MET A 232 -9.33 -7.43 -3.36
N SER A 233 -8.04 -7.07 -3.19
CA SER A 233 -7.09 -7.13 -4.29
C SER A 233 -6.74 -8.60 -4.60
N PRO A 234 -6.48 -8.97 -5.86
CA PRO A 234 -6.12 -10.34 -6.21
C PRO A 234 -4.87 -10.84 -5.52
N ASN A 235 -3.89 -9.95 -5.34
CA ASN A 235 -2.62 -10.30 -4.70
C ASN A 235 -2.80 -10.55 -3.20
N TYR A 236 -3.50 -9.65 -2.47
CA TYR A 236 -3.80 -9.88 -1.06
C TYR A 236 -4.63 -11.15 -0.85
N PHE A 237 -5.70 -11.33 -1.64
CA PHE A 237 -6.52 -12.53 -1.59
C PHE A 237 -5.70 -13.80 -1.86
N GLY A 238 -4.84 -13.79 -2.89
CA GLY A 238 -3.97 -14.91 -3.22
C GLY A 238 -2.98 -15.25 -2.10
N ASP A 239 -2.34 -14.25 -1.51
CA ASP A 239 -1.39 -14.41 -0.41
C ASP A 239 -2.09 -14.88 0.87
N MET A 240 -3.29 -14.35 1.18
CA MET A 240 -4.09 -14.76 2.31
C MET A 240 -4.53 -16.23 2.17
N ILE A 241 -5.09 -16.64 1.01
CA ILE A 241 -5.49 -18.05 0.76
C ILE A 241 -4.28 -18.96 0.92
N LYS A 242 -3.15 -18.63 0.29
CA LYS A 242 -1.93 -19.44 0.38
C LYS A 242 -1.43 -19.61 1.81
N LYS A 243 -1.50 -18.55 2.63
CA LYS A 243 -1.09 -18.61 4.04
C LYS A 243 -2.07 -19.36 4.92
N THR A 244 -3.36 -19.34 4.59
CA THR A 244 -4.42 -19.98 5.39
C THR A 244 -4.56 -21.46 5.05
N THR A 245 -4.48 -21.84 3.76
CA THR A 245 -4.74 -23.19 3.29
C THR A 245 -3.48 -23.97 2.93
N GLY A 246 -2.36 -23.32 2.69
CA GLY A 246 -1.13 -23.90 2.15
C GLY A 246 -1.13 -24.04 0.63
N ASP A 247 -2.25 -23.74 -0.06
CA ASP A 247 -2.38 -23.85 -1.52
C ASP A 247 -2.64 -22.48 -2.17
N THR A 248 -2.34 -22.36 -3.45
CA THR A 248 -2.63 -21.14 -4.18
C THR A 248 -4.13 -20.99 -4.43
N ALA A 249 -4.64 -19.74 -4.47
CA ALA A 249 -6.04 -19.50 -4.79
C ALA A 249 -6.46 -20.11 -6.14
N SER A 250 -5.58 -20.12 -7.15
CA SER A 250 -5.82 -20.76 -8.45
C SER A 250 -5.99 -22.27 -8.34
N ASN A 251 -5.16 -22.93 -7.53
CA ASN A 251 -5.27 -24.37 -7.32
C ASN A 251 -6.53 -24.70 -6.53
N TYR A 252 -6.82 -23.92 -5.49
CA TYR A 252 -8.03 -24.06 -4.67
C TYR A 252 -9.31 -24.02 -5.54
N ILE A 253 -9.40 -23.03 -6.46
CA ILE A 253 -10.52 -22.90 -7.40
C ILE A 253 -10.64 -24.14 -8.33
N ARG A 254 -9.51 -24.71 -8.77
CA ARG A 254 -9.51 -25.88 -9.67
C ARG A 254 -9.86 -27.21 -8.99
N GLN A 255 -9.69 -27.28 -7.69
CA GLN A 255 -10.02 -28.48 -6.91
C GLN A 255 -11.50 -28.49 -6.50
N TYR A 256 -12.19 -27.38 -6.65
CA TYR A 256 -13.60 -27.24 -6.35
C TYR A 256 -14.48 -27.77 -7.49
#